data_39c37ef529f537e6ae59369b5d7d6cbe
#
_entry.id   39c37ef529f537e6ae59369b5d7d6cbe
#
_cell.length_a   1.000
_cell.length_b   1.000
_cell.length_c   1.000
_cell.angle_alpha   90.00
_cell.angle_beta   90.00
_cell.angle_gamma   90.00
#
_symmetry.space_group_name_H-M   'P 1'
#
loop_
_entity.id
_entity.type
_entity.pdbx_description
1 polymer ?
#
loop_
_entity_poly.entity_id
_entity_poly.type
_entity_poly.pdbx_seq_one_letter_code
_entity_poly.pdbx_strand_id
1 'polypeptide(L)'
;NYIQIGTVMTDEAYRRQGLARKLIEHVVKQYKDSCDGFYLFANLDALDFYDKCGFSRETEYQYKVKEEFCRNMSKGEWFVPVNTADVQMKQKYMDMIRHSAANSSMEQINKFGLQTFYTADMENVYYAKDMDCFIVAETEGDTLFLQSIICENQVALSDVLQRVRGEYHKRQLGFTPALKDMDICVAE
;
A
#
# COMPACT_ATOMS: atom_id res chain seq x y z
N ASN A 1 -2.51 15.42 8.08
CA ASN A 1 -1.54 14.34 8.32
C ASN A 1 -2.08 13.37 9.37
N TYR A 2 -2.02 12.06 9.09
CA TYR A 2 -2.40 11.01 10.04
C TYR A 2 -1.19 10.15 10.39
N ILE A 3 -1.15 9.67 11.62
CA ILE A 3 -0.10 8.73 12.07
C ILE A 3 -0.71 7.34 12.15
N GLN A 4 -0.14 6.40 11.41
CA GLN A 4 -0.48 4.98 11.53
C GLN A 4 0.27 4.35 12.70
N ILE A 5 -0.46 3.69 13.57
CA ILE A 5 0.12 2.83 14.62
C ILE A 5 0.12 1.41 14.08
N GLY A 6 1.29 0.80 14.04
CA GLY A 6 1.46 -0.57 13.55
C GLY A 6 2.33 -1.41 14.48
N THR A 7 2.30 -2.73 14.28
CA THR A 7 3.19 -3.69 14.96
C THR A 7 3.14 -3.59 16.50
N VAL A 8 1.92 -3.41 17.05
CA VAL A 8 1.73 -3.38 18.52
C VAL A 8 1.80 -4.80 19.06
N MET A 9 2.93 -5.12 19.65
CA MET A 9 3.19 -6.45 20.21
C MET A 9 3.67 -6.36 21.67
N THR A 10 3.37 -7.37 22.46
CA THR A 10 3.88 -7.53 23.80
C THR A 10 4.35 -8.97 23.99
N ASP A 11 5.60 -9.13 24.38
CA ASP A 11 6.16 -10.44 24.73
C ASP A 11 5.25 -11.15 25.75
N GLU A 12 5.11 -12.43 25.60
CA GLU A 12 4.18 -13.23 26.40
C GLU A 12 4.40 -13.10 27.91
N ALA A 13 5.66 -13.06 28.34
CA ALA A 13 6.04 -12.89 29.71
C ALA A 13 5.61 -11.55 30.35
N TYR A 14 5.36 -10.55 29.50
CA TYR A 14 5.00 -9.18 29.90
C TYR A 14 3.56 -8.80 29.58
N ARG A 15 2.75 -9.72 29.07
CA ARG A 15 1.33 -9.48 28.79
C ARG A 15 0.52 -9.18 30.04
N ARG A 16 -0.65 -8.54 29.87
CA ARG A 16 -1.61 -8.19 30.94
C ARG A 16 -1.08 -7.19 31.99
N GLN A 17 0.04 -6.54 31.74
CA GLN A 17 0.62 -5.51 32.63
C GLN A 17 0.31 -4.08 32.16
N GLY A 18 -0.51 -3.92 31.10
CA GLY A 18 -0.88 -2.63 30.54
C GLY A 18 0.21 -1.91 29.75
N LEU A 19 1.31 -2.59 29.39
CA LEU A 19 2.47 -1.97 28.74
C LEU A 19 2.14 -1.41 27.37
N ALA A 20 1.44 -2.19 26.49
CA ALA A 20 1.01 -1.74 25.18
C ALA A 20 0.13 -0.49 25.28
N ARG A 21 -0.82 -0.45 26.21
CA ARG A 21 -1.67 0.72 26.45
C ARG A 21 -0.84 1.95 26.84
N LYS A 22 0.07 1.81 27.80
CA LYS A 22 0.94 2.92 28.21
C LYS A 22 1.79 3.45 27.07
N LEU A 23 2.26 2.56 26.18
CA LEU A 23 3.05 2.95 25.00
C LEU A 23 2.19 3.73 24.00
N ILE A 24 0.98 3.25 23.70
CA ILE A 24 0.03 3.96 22.84
C ILE A 24 -0.30 5.35 23.42
N GLU A 25 -0.65 5.42 24.70
CA GLU A 25 -0.95 6.68 25.39
C GLU A 25 0.25 7.65 25.33
N HIS A 26 1.47 7.14 25.47
CA HIS A 26 2.69 7.94 25.34
C HIS A 26 2.85 8.50 23.93
N VAL A 27 2.72 7.67 22.88
CA VAL A 27 2.82 8.06 21.48
C VAL A 27 1.75 9.10 21.13
N VAL A 28 0.49 8.84 21.49
CA VAL A 28 -0.59 9.79 21.25
C VAL A 28 -0.32 11.13 21.94
N LYS A 29 0.11 11.12 23.20
CA LYS A 29 0.44 12.36 23.93
C LYS A 29 1.60 13.12 23.26
N GLN A 30 2.60 12.41 22.74
CA GLN A 30 3.78 13.03 22.13
C GLN A 30 3.45 13.69 20.77
N TYR A 31 2.55 13.11 19.98
CA TYR A 31 2.35 13.51 18.59
C TYR A 31 0.98 14.15 18.29
N LYS A 32 0.04 14.20 19.24
CA LYS A 32 -1.33 14.72 19.03
C LYS A 32 -1.39 16.15 18.50
N ASP A 33 -0.40 16.97 18.79
CA ASP A 33 -0.35 18.36 18.35
C ASP A 33 0.37 18.53 16.98
N SER A 34 0.88 17.44 16.41
CA SER A 34 1.62 17.40 15.13
C SER A 34 0.90 16.64 14.03
N CYS A 35 -0.27 16.09 14.30
CA CYS A 35 -1.07 15.35 13.33
C CYS A 35 -2.57 15.61 13.51
N ASP A 36 -3.36 15.30 12.47
CA ASP A 36 -4.82 15.43 12.48
C ASP A 36 -5.51 14.25 13.15
N GLY A 37 -4.78 13.14 13.36
CA GLY A 37 -5.28 11.96 14.05
C GLY A 37 -4.38 10.75 13.96
N PHE A 38 -4.80 9.69 14.64
CA PHE A 38 -4.14 8.39 14.65
C PHE A 38 -5.09 7.35 14.12
N TYR A 39 -4.56 6.40 13.34
CA TYR A 39 -5.33 5.25 12.89
C TYR A 39 -4.51 3.97 12.96
N LEU A 40 -5.18 2.83 12.93
CA LEU A 40 -4.58 1.52 12.88
C LEU A 40 -5.54 0.51 12.25
N PHE A 41 -4.98 -0.59 11.79
CA PHE A 41 -5.75 -1.77 11.37
C PHE A 41 -5.63 -2.82 12.47
N ALA A 42 -6.72 -3.07 13.16
CA ALA A 42 -6.75 -3.97 14.31
C ALA A 42 -7.08 -5.40 13.89
N ASN A 43 -6.41 -6.38 14.49
CA ASN A 43 -6.91 -7.74 14.47
C ASN A 43 -8.25 -7.81 15.24
N LEU A 44 -9.17 -8.65 14.79
CA LEU A 44 -10.50 -8.80 15.39
C LEU A 44 -10.45 -9.06 16.90
N ASP A 45 -9.48 -9.84 17.37
CA ASP A 45 -9.29 -10.16 18.79
C ASP A 45 -8.78 -8.98 19.62
N ALA A 46 -8.31 -7.92 18.98
CA ALA A 46 -7.75 -6.73 19.64
C ALA A 46 -8.69 -5.52 19.64
N LEU A 47 -9.87 -5.61 19.06
CA LEU A 47 -10.79 -4.49 18.95
C LEU A 47 -11.10 -3.83 20.29
N ASP A 48 -11.51 -4.64 21.28
CA ASP A 48 -11.86 -4.15 22.64
C ASP A 48 -10.67 -3.52 23.38
N PHE A 49 -9.45 -3.91 23.02
CA PHE A 49 -8.25 -3.29 23.57
C PHE A 49 -8.08 -1.86 23.01
N TYR A 50 -8.26 -1.67 21.73
CA TYR A 50 -8.13 -0.35 21.10
C TYR A 50 -9.29 0.58 21.46
N ASP A 51 -10.51 0.08 21.63
CA ASP A 51 -11.63 0.85 22.19
C ASP A 51 -11.28 1.44 23.58
N LYS A 52 -10.63 0.62 24.44
CA LYS A 52 -10.15 1.06 25.76
C LYS A 52 -8.97 2.03 25.70
N CYS A 53 -8.26 2.09 24.57
CA CYS A 53 -7.21 3.09 24.31
C CYS A 53 -7.76 4.38 23.72
N GLY A 54 -9.08 4.50 23.48
CA GLY A 54 -9.73 5.71 22.99
C GLY A 54 -9.88 5.78 21.46
N PHE A 55 -9.68 4.66 20.75
CA PHE A 55 -9.97 4.58 19.33
C PHE A 55 -11.46 4.27 19.08
N SER A 56 -12.00 4.82 18.01
CA SER A 56 -13.30 4.45 17.46
C SER A 56 -13.14 3.51 16.28
N ARG A 57 -14.13 2.63 16.10
CA ARG A 57 -14.18 1.73 14.95
C ARG A 57 -14.74 2.47 13.74
N GLU A 58 -14.05 2.35 12.62
CA GLU A 58 -14.48 2.94 11.36
C GLU A 58 -14.60 1.83 10.29
N THR A 59 -15.40 2.09 9.28
CA THR A 59 -15.54 1.17 8.15
C THR A 59 -14.34 1.33 7.22
N GLU A 60 -13.64 0.24 6.97
CA GLU A 60 -12.60 0.16 5.95
C GLU A 60 -13.25 -0.12 4.60
N TYR A 61 -12.84 0.60 3.58
CA TYR A 61 -13.24 0.36 2.20
C TYR A 61 -12.03 -0.12 1.39
N GLN A 62 -12.25 -1.18 0.62
CA GLN A 62 -11.30 -1.67 -0.33
C GLN A 62 -11.72 -1.25 -1.74
N TYR A 63 -10.77 -0.79 -2.55
CA TYR A 63 -11.07 -0.34 -3.91
C TYR A 63 -10.79 -1.45 -4.91
N LYS A 64 -11.70 -1.61 -5.85
CA LYS A 64 -11.50 -2.45 -7.03
C LYS A 64 -11.75 -1.65 -8.31
N VAL A 65 -11.12 -2.07 -9.39
CA VAL A 65 -11.34 -1.51 -10.72
C VAL A 65 -12.65 -2.07 -11.28
N LYS A 66 -13.49 -1.22 -11.86
CA LYS A 66 -14.73 -1.64 -12.51
C LYS A 66 -14.44 -2.58 -13.68
N GLU A 67 -15.27 -3.60 -13.90
CA GLU A 67 -15.05 -4.66 -14.88
C GLU A 67 -14.85 -4.14 -16.33
N GLU A 68 -15.52 -3.07 -16.69
CA GLU A 68 -15.42 -2.44 -18.00
C GLU A 68 -14.01 -1.92 -18.32
N PHE A 69 -13.21 -1.59 -17.28
CA PHE A 69 -11.81 -1.17 -17.38
C PHE A 69 -10.81 -2.32 -17.20
N CYS A 70 -11.28 -3.53 -16.90
CA CYS A 70 -10.44 -4.70 -16.75
C CYS A 70 -10.06 -5.35 -18.10
N ARG A 71 -10.73 -5.00 -19.20
CA ARG A 71 -10.48 -5.57 -20.51
C ARG A 71 -9.18 -5.01 -21.09
N ASN A 72 -8.24 -5.90 -21.34
CA ASN A 72 -6.90 -5.57 -21.82
C ASN A 72 -6.94 -4.92 -23.21
N MET A 73 -6.59 -3.65 -23.26
CA MET A 73 -6.09 -3.02 -24.48
C MET A 73 -4.66 -2.58 -24.19
N SER A 74 -3.69 -3.43 -24.51
CA SER A 74 -2.28 -3.12 -24.34
C SER A 74 -1.89 -1.88 -25.17
N LYS A 75 -1.41 -0.87 -24.47
CA LYS A 75 -0.73 0.27 -25.07
C LYS A 75 0.62 0.42 -24.39
N GLY A 76 1.71 0.14 -25.11
CA GLY A 76 3.06 0.28 -24.57
C GLY A 76 3.71 -1.03 -24.15
N GLU A 77 4.82 -0.93 -23.44
CA GLU A 77 5.55 -2.08 -22.92
C GLU A 77 4.82 -2.67 -21.70
N TRP A 78 4.90 -4.00 -21.57
CA TRP A 78 4.33 -4.68 -20.41
C TRP A 78 5.19 -4.50 -19.17
N PHE A 79 4.56 -4.52 -18.01
CA PHE A 79 5.27 -4.75 -16.76
C PHE A 79 5.87 -6.16 -16.77
N VAL A 80 7.18 -6.23 -16.57
CA VAL A 80 7.92 -7.49 -16.51
C VAL A 80 8.49 -7.67 -15.11
N PRO A 81 8.56 -8.92 -14.60
CA PRO A 81 9.16 -9.18 -13.30
C PRO A 81 10.59 -8.65 -13.22
N VAL A 82 10.95 -8.03 -12.14
CA VAL A 82 12.33 -7.60 -11.89
C VAL A 82 13.17 -8.83 -11.58
N ASN A 83 14.32 -8.95 -12.26
CA ASN A 83 15.28 -10.00 -11.93
C ASN A 83 15.91 -9.73 -10.56
N THR A 84 15.66 -10.59 -9.60
CA THR A 84 16.14 -10.45 -8.21
C THR A 84 17.68 -10.44 -8.10
N ALA A 85 18.40 -10.99 -9.09
CA ALA A 85 19.85 -10.94 -9.18
C ALA A 85 20.40 -9.65 -9.81
N ASP A 86 19.54 -8.78 -10.38
CA ASP A 86 19.95 -7.52 -11.00
C ASP A 86 20.11 -6.43 -9.93
N VAL A 87 21.35 -6.25 -9.51
CA VAL A 87 21.72 -5.26 -8.49
C VAL A 87 21.42 -3.83 -8.95
N GLN A 88 21.57 -3.53 -10.24
CA GLN A 88 21.31 -2.18 -10.77
C GLN A 88 19.82 -1.87 -10.76
N MET A 89 18.98 -2.82 -11.16
CA MET A 89 17.54 -2.67 -11.12
C MET A 89 17.02 -2.55 -9.68
N LYS A 90 17.59 -3.33 -8.75
CA LYS A 90 17.28 -3.23 -7.33
C LYS A 90 17.65 -1.84 -6.77
N GLN A 91 18.83 -1.32 -7.10
CA GLN A 91 19.23 0.02 -6.69
C GLN A 91 18.29 1.08 -7.27
N LYS A 92 17.95 0.99 -8.56
CA LYS A 92 16.99 1.89 -9.21
C LYS A 92 15.63 1.87 -8.51
N TYR A 93 15.12 0.69 -8.16
CA TYR A 93 13.87 0.56 -7.41
C TYR A 93 13.94 1.28 -6.05
N MET A 94 15.02 1.05 -5.29
CA MET A 94 15.22 1.69 -3.99
C MET A 94 15.32 3.21 -4.08
N ASP A 95 15.98 3.72 -5.12
CA ASP A 95 16.10 5.16 -5.33
C ASP A 95 14.76 5.76 -5.76
N MET A 96 14.01 5.06 -6.60
CA MET A 96 12.69 5.50 -7.03
C MET A 96 11.68 5.56 -5.87
N ILE A 97 11.72 4.63 -4.91
CA ILE A 97 10.86 4.71 -3.71
C ILE A 97 11.05 6.03 -2.97
N ARG A 98 12.30 6.53 -2.88
CA ARG A 98 12.61 7.78 -2.17
C ARG A 98 12.03 9.02 -2.84
N HIS A 99 11.90 9.00 -4.16
CA HIS A 99 11.51 10.15 -4.98
C HIS A 99 10.15 9.96 -5.68
N SER A 100 9.44 8.87 -5.38
CA SER A 100 8.21 8.56 -6.10
C SER A 100 7.12 9.58 -5.83
N ALA A 101 6.44 9.98 -6.90
CA ALA A 101 5.25 10.80 -6.82
C ALA A 101 4.10 10.07 -6.11
N ALA A 102 3.19 10.83 -5.53
CA ALA A 102 1.95 10.29 -4.99
C ALA A 102 1.03 9.83 -6.13
N ASN A 103 0.74 8.54 -6.19
CA ASN A 103 -0.20 7.91 -7.13
C ASN A 103 -1.48 7.42 -6.44
N SER A 104 -1.71 7.90 -5.22
CA SER A 104 -2.89 7.62 -4.40
C SER A 104 -3.40 8.91 -3.76
N SER A 105 -4.64 8.94 -3.31
CA SER A 105 -5.19 10.08 -2.57
C SER A 105 -4.73 10.10 -1.10
N MET A 106 -4.26 8.97 -0.59
CA MET A 106 -3.67 8.83 0.74
C MET A 106 -2.30 8.18 0.60
N GLU A 107 -1.24 8.97 0.75
CA GLU A 107 0.13 8.52 0.52
C GLU A 107 0.93 8.48 1.82
N GLN A 108 1.75 7.46 1.97
CA GLN A 108 2.64 7.32 3.11
C GLN A 108 3.88 8.22 2.95
N ILE A 109 4.14 9.08 3.93
CA ILE A 109 5.38 9.84 4.04
C ILE A 109 6.48 8.89 4.57
N ASN A 110 7.70 9.01 4.04
CA ASN A 110 8.84 8.15 4.42
C ASN A 110 8.60 6.65 4.20
N LYS A 111 7.90 6.30 3.14
CA LYS A 111 7.53 4.92 2.80
C LYS A 111 8.73 3.98 2.54
N PHE A 112 9.96 4.52 2.38
CA PHE A 112 11.15 3.74 2.01
C PHE A 112 11.37 2.51 2.89
N GLY A 113 11.37 2.67 4.21
CA GLY A 113 11.64 1.57 5.13
C GLY A 113 10.59 0.46 5.07
N LEU A 114 9.32 0.84 5.06
CA LEU A 114 8.22 -0.13 4.99
C LEU A 114 8.14 -0.80 3.62
N GLN A 115 8.26 -0.02 2.55
CA GLN A 115 8.22 -0.55 1.18
C GLN A 115 9.36 -1.55 0.93
N THR A 116 10.59 -1.21 1.34
CA THR A 116 11.75 -2.12 1.19
C THR A 116 11.64 -3.36 2.08
N PHE A 117 11.00 -3.28 3.23
CA PHE A 117 10.73 -4.44 4.07
C PHE A 117 9.78 -5.43 3.38
N TYR A 118 8.66 -4.95 2.83
CA TYR A 118 7.69 -5.82 2.15
C TYR A 118 8.15 -6.32 0.77
N THR A 119 9.14 -5.69 0.17
CA THR A 119 9.67 -6.08 -1.14
C THR A 119 11.14 -6.50 -1.09
N ALA A 120 11.58 -7.03 0.07
CA ALA A 120 12.99 -7.39 0.29
C ALA A 120 13.51 -8.45 -0.70
N ASP A 121 12.67 -9.40 -1.08
CA ASP A 121 12.94 -10.45 -2.05
C ASP A 121 12.71 -10.03 -3.51
N MET A 122 12.01 -8.90 -3.75
CA MET A 122 11.64 -8.39 -5.07
C MET A 122 10.71 -9.31 -5.90
N GLU A 123 10.17 -10.39 -5.34
CA GLU A 123 9.38 -11.38 -6.09
C GLU A 123 8.11 -10.80 -6.73
N ASN A 124 7.50 -9.83 -6.05
CA ASN A 124 6.26 -9.17 -6.47
C ASN A 124 6.48 -7.80 -7.13
N VAL A 125 7.73 -7.49 -7.51
CA VAL A 125 8.10 -6.22 -8.14
C VAL A 125 8.21 -6.38 -9.64
N TYR A 126 7.53 -5.51 -10.38
CA TYR A 126 7.51 -5.49 -11.85
C TYR A 126 7.91 -4.11 -12.34
N TYR A 127 8.48 -4.02 -13.54
CA TYR A 127 8.94 -2.78 -14.14
C TYR A 127 8.49 -2.65 -15.59
N ALA A 128 8.03 -1.46 -15.97
CA ALA A 128 7.76 -1.06 -17.35
C ALA A 128 8.71 0.07 -17.75
N LYS A 129 9.55 -0.21 -18.75
CA LYS A 129 10.63 0.68 -19.16
C LYS A 129 10.14 1.96 -19.83
N ASP A 130 9.10 1.88 -20.64
CA ASP A 130 8.53 3.02 -21.36
C ASP A 130 7.87 4.05 -20.44
N MET A 131 7.41 3.60 -19.27
CA MET A 131 6.84 4.46 -18.23
C MET A 131 7.85 4.86 -17.15
N ASP A 132 9.00 4.24 -17.13
CA ASP A 132 9.95 4.30 -16.02
C ASP A 132 9.25 4.12 -14.66
N CYS A 133 8.49 3.05 -14.55
CA CYS A 133 7.57 2.81 -13.44
C CYS A 133 7.72 1.38 -12.91
N PHE A 134 7.75 1.25 -11.58
CA PHE A 134 7.59 -0.04 -10.91
C PHE A 134 6.18 -0.17 -10.37
N ILE A 135 5.71 -1.39 -10.30
CA ILE A 135 4.54 -1.77 -9.53
C ILE A 135 4.89 -2.92 -8.58
N VAL A 136 4.18 -2.98 -7.47
CA VAL A 136 4.13 -4.16 -6.61
C VAL A 136 2.75 -4.78 -6.80
N ALA A 137 2.74 -6.03 -7.26
CA ALA A 137 1.49 -6.71 -7.57
C ALA A 137 1.57 -8.20 -7.25
N GLU A 138 0.48 -8.75 -6.77
CA GLU A 138 0.30 -10.16 -6.45
C GLU A 138 -0.90 -10.71 -7.19
N THR A 139 -0.94 -12.03 -7.37
CA THR A 139 -2.07 -12.70 -8.02
C THR A 139 -2.57 -13.84 -7.15
N GLU A 140 -3.88 -13.92 -6.96
CA GLU A 140 -4.54 -15.03 -6.29
C GLU A 140 -5.74 -15.48 -7.14
N GLY A 141 -5.64 -16.68 -7.71
CA GLY A 141 -6.63 -17.17 -8.66
C GLY A 141 -6.78 -16.26 -9.87
N ASP A 142 -7.96 -15.68 -10.04
CA ASP A 142 -8.31 -14.74 -11.13
C ASP A 142 -8.27 -13.26 -10.70
N THR A 143 -7.73 -12.99 -9.52
CA THR A 143 -7.64 -11.65 -8.93
C THR A 143 -6.21 -11.13 -8.99
N LEU A 144 -6.05 -9.92 -9.51
CA LEU A 144 -4.82 -9.14 -9.43
C LEU A 144 -4.94 -8.16 -8.25
N PHE A 145 -3.97 -8.20 -7.34
CA PHE A 145 -3.81 -7.22 -6.26
C PHE A 145 -2.68 -6.26 -6.62
N LEU A 146 -3.01 -5.03 -6.97
CA LEU A 146 -2.04 -3.96 -7.21
C LEU A 146 -1.78 -3.23 -5.88
N GLN A 147 -0.65 -3.53 -5.26
CA GLN A 147 -0.29 -3.04 -3.93
C GLN A 147 0.28 -1.63 -3.95
N SER A 148 1.09 -1.29 -4.95
CA SER A 148 1.67 0.06 -5.09
C SER A 148 2.11 0.37 -6.52
N ILE A 149 2.17 1.68 -6.82
CA ILE A 149 2.71 2.25 -8.05
C ILE A 149 3.86 3.17 -7.62
N ILE A 150 5.06 2.92 -8.15
CA ILE A 150 6.29 3.59 -7.74
C ILE A 150 6.97 4.16 -8.99
N CYS A 151 6.89 5.46 -9.16
CA CYS A 151 7.47 6.22 -10.28
C CYS A 151 7.67 7.69 -9.89
N GLU A 152 8.61 8.38 -10.54
CA GLU A 152 8.91 9.79 -10.22
C GLU A 152 7.78 10.75 -10.62
N ASN A 153 7.01 10.41 -11.64
CA ASN A 153 5.90 11.22 -12.11
C ASN A 153 4.56 10.55 -11.79
N GLN A 154 3.53 11.36 -11.65
CA GLN A 154 2.17 10.82 -11.53
C GLN A 154 1.74 10.18 -12.84
N VAL A 155 1.22 8.96 -12.75
CA VAL A 155 0.67 8.19 -13.88
C VAL A 155 -0.84 8.00 -13.70
N ALA A 156 -1.54 7.73 -14.81
CA ALA A 156 -2.93 7.33 -14.73
C ALA A 156 -3.02 5.85 -14.37
N LEU A 157 -3.91 5.49 -13.48
CA LEU A 157 -4.15 4.10 -13.09
C LEU A 157 -4.52 3.25 -14.31
N SER A 158 -5.30 3.79 -15.25
CA SER A 158 -5.66 3.13 -16.51
C SER A 158 -4.44 2.75 -17.35
N ASP A 159 -3.41 3.61 -17.41
CA ASP A 159 -2.20 3.34 -18.17
C ASP A 159 -1.36 2.21 -17.53
N VAL A 160 -1.34 2.15 -16.20
CA VAL A 160 -0.71 1.06 -15.45
C VAL A 160 -1.46 -0.26 -15.71
N LEU A 161 -2.78 -0.27 -15.54
CA LEU A 161 -3.59 -1.48 -15.66
C LEU A 161 -3.55 -2.09 -17.06
N GLN A 162 -3.43 -1.27 -18.11
CA GLN A 162 -3.32 -1.71 -19.51
C GLN A 162 -2.00 -2.42 -19.83
N ARG A 163 -0.98 -2.28 -18.95
CA ARG A 163 0.35 -2.87 -19.10
C ARG A 163 0.60 -4.07 -18.19
N VAL A 164 -0.36 -4.45 -17.37
CA VAL A 164 -0.26 -5.70 -16.58
C VAL A 164 -0.75 -6.86 -17.43
N ARG A 165 0.13 -7.86 -17.66
CA ARG A 165 -0.21 -9.09 -18.38
C ARG A 165 -1.13 -9.97 -17.57
N GLY A 166 -2.04 -10.65 -18.25
CA GLY A 166 -2.93 -11.65 -17.68
C GLY A 166 -4.39 -11.29 -17.84
N GLU A 167 -5.22 -12.31 -17.82
CA GLU A 167 -6.68 -12.17 -17.78
C GLU A 167 -7.10 -12.27 -16.32
N TYR A 168 -7.54 -11.16 -15.76
CA TYR A 168 -8.02 -11.08 -14.38
C TYR A 168 -9.48 -10.63 -14.40
N HIS A 169 -10.35 -11.38 -13.74
CA HIS A 169 -11.75 -10.98 -13.56
C HIS A 169 -11.89 -9.90 -12.50
N LYS A 170 -10.95 -9.86 -11.55
CA LYS A 170 -10.92 -8.82 -10.51
C LYS A 170 -9.57 -8.14 -10.47
N ARG A 171 -9.58 -6.84 -10.26
CA ARG A 171 -8.37 -6.03 -10.03
C ARG A 171 -8.60 -5.17 -8.80
N GLN A 172 -7.93 -5.52 -7.74
CA GLN A 172 -8.06 -4.94 -6.42
C GLN A 172 -6.87 -4.05 -6.11
N LEU A 173 -7.12 -2.92 -5.44
CA LEU A 173 -6.08 -1.95 -5.11
C LEU A 173 -5.73 -2.04 -3.63
N GLY A 174 -4.44 -2.10 -3.30
CA GLY A 174 -3.91 -2.00 -1.94
C GLY A 174 -3.78 -0.55 -1.46
N PHE A 175 -4.37 0.40 -2.19
CA PHE A 175 -4.32 1.83 -1.88
C PHE A 175 -5.62 2.53 -2.31
N THR A 176 -5.90 3.70 -1.72
CA THR A 176 -7.00 4.56 -2.16
C THR A 176 -6.62 5.25 -3.47
N PRO A 177 -7.35 5.05 -4.57
CA PRO A 177 -6.99 5.64 -5.86
C PRO A 177 -6.90 7.17 -5.80
N ALA A 178 -6.06 7.75 -6.66
CA ALA A 178 -6.01 9.20 -6.83
C ALA A 178 -7.38 9.73 -7.30
N LEU A 179 -7.71 10.98 -6.94
CA LEU A 179 -9.01 11.57 -7.27
C LEU A 179 -9.35 11.50 -8.77
N LYS A 180 -8.35 11.64 -9.63
CA LYS A 180 -8.48 11.54 -11.10
C LYS A 180 -8.84 10.14 -11.61
N ASP A 181 -8.62 9.10 -10.79
CA ASP A 181 -8.83 7.70 -11.15
C ASP A 181 -10.04 7.08 -10.42
N MET A 182 -10.79 7.88 -9.64
CA MET A 182 -11.94 7.40 -8.86
C MET A 182 -13.12 6.95 -9.73
N ASP A 183 -13.26 7.50 -10.92
CA ASP A 183 -14.33 7.18 -11.89
C ASP A 183 -14.21 5.74 -12.45
N ILE A 184 -13.00 5.18 -12.47
CA ILE A 184 -12.76 3.80 -12.93
C ILE A 184 -12.76 2.78 -11.77
N CYS A 185 -12.92 3.22 -10.52
CA CYS A 185 -12.90 2.39 -9.34
C CYS A 185 -14.27 2.35 -8.64
N VAL A 186 -14.45 1.33 -7.80
CA VAL A 186 -15.57 1.21 -6.86
C VAL A 186 -15.03 0.80 -5.49
N ALA A 187 -15.60 1.39 -4.44
CA ALA A 187 -15.33 1.01 -3.05
C ALA A 187 -16.27 -0.13 -2.62
N GLU A 188 -15.76 -1.11 -1.90
CA GLU A 188 -16.51 -2.21 -1.28
C GLU A 188 -16.23 -2.30 0.21
#